data_1f0245d21b6cb4321057bcd490a0a179
#
_entry.id   1f0245d21b6cb4321057bcd490a0a179
#
_cell.length_a   1.000
_cell.length_b   1.000
_cell.length_c   1.000
_cell.angle_alpha   90.00
_cell.angle_beta   90.00
_cell.angle_gamma   90.00
#
_symmetry.space_group_name_H-M   'P 1'
#
loop_
_entity.id
_entity.type
_entity.pdbx_description
1 polymer ?
#
loop_
_entity_poly.entity_id
_entity_poly.type
_entity_poly.pdbx_seq_one_letter_code
_entity_poly.pdbx_strand_id
1 'polypeptide(L)'
;MVGLIGYTATSKDVKTGVFGIEKQYEKYLKEKTVERKNPYTRNRGIRIPTSKDEIRTNLNGRNVYMTIDNDLQFILNDEVKKKFQSSNSDEAYGIIMDPNTGKILATAAYTRKRRALRNPVFQDQFEPGSTFKPIIVASALNEGLIKRNTKFDVMDGTIRKYNHTIKESSRSTKGILTTEEVLKNQVMLVWY
;
A
#
# COMPACT_ATOMS: atom_id res chain seq x y z
N MET A 1 -1.76 11.48 1.88
CA MET A 1 -1.14 11.30 0.54
C MET A 1 0.37 11.51 0.48
N VAL A 2 0.97 12.26 1.40
CA VAL A 2 2.44 12.55 1.41
C VAL A 2 3.30 11.28 1.36
N GLY A 3 2.87 10.21 2.04
CA GLY A 3 3.61 8.93 2.05
C GLY A 3 3.55 8.12 0.75
N LEU A 4 2.58 8.38 -0.15
CA LEU A 4 2.46 7.70 -1.45
C LEU A 4 3.15 8.50 -2.55
N ILE A 5 2.73 9.74 -2.78
CA ILE A 5 3.30 10.61 -3.82
C ILE A 5 4.76 10.92 -3.50
N GLY A 6 5.05 11.24 -2.25
CA GLY A 6 6.37 11.64 -1.83
C GLY A 6 6.60 13.14 -1.97
N TYR A 7 7.85 13.51 -2.06
CA TYR A 7 8.27 14.89 -2.26
C TYR A 7 9.62 14.97 -2.98
N THR A 8 9.87 16.15 -3.54
CA THR A 8 11.14 16.50 -4.17
C THR A 8 11.94 17.44 -3.28
N ALA A 9 13.26 17.36 -3.35
CA ALA A 9 14.18 18.35 -2.80
C ALA A 9 14.90 19.08 -3.94
N THR A 10 15.17 20.36 -3.74
CA THR A 10 15.92 21.17 -4.71
C THR A 10 17.33 21.40 -4.15
N SER A 11 18.33 21.01 -4.92
CA SER A 11 19.75 21.30 -4.63
C SER A 11 20.39 21.84 -5.89
N LYS A 12 21.03 23.02 -5.81
CA LYS A 12 21.66 23.69 -6.96
C LYS A 12 20.75 23.77 -8.18
N ASP A 13 19.50 24.23 -7.97
CA ASP A 13 18.43 24.36 -8.98
C ASP A 13 17.97 23.06 -9.64
N VAL A 14 18.40 21.91 -9.16
CA VAL A 14 17.95 20.60 -9.63
C VAL A 14 16.95 20.01 -8.64
N LYS A 15 15.73 19.77 -9.11
CA LYS A 15 14.72 19.01 -8.36
C LYS A 15 15.01 17.52 -8.45
N THR A 16 15.04 16.84 -7.30
CA THR A 16 15.31 15.41 -7.19
C THR A 16 14.23 14.77 -6.30
N GLY A 17 13.66 13.66 -6.75
CA GLY A 17 12.70 12.89 -5.97
C GLY A 17 13.38 12.24 -4.76
N VAL A 18 12.89 12.54 -3.55
CA VAL A 18 13.48 12.04 -2.31
C VAL A 18 12.74 10.83 -1.78
N PHE A 19 11.44 10.78 -1.98
CA PHE A 19 10.58 9.75 -1.43
C PHE A 19 9.35 9.49 -2.30
N GLY A 20 8.71 8.31 -2.12
CA GLY A 20 7.46 7.93 -2.79
C GLY A 20 7.60 7.76 -4.30
N ILE A 21 6.51 8.04 -5.02
CA ILE A 21 6.45 7.96 -6.47
C ILE A 21 7.42 8.93 -7.13
N GLU A 22 7.61 10.12 -6.55
CA GLU A 22 8.59 11.10 -7.02
C GLU A 22 10.00 10.52 -7.12
N LYS A 23 10.43 9.73 -6.13
CA LYS A 23 11.72 9.03 -6.15
C LYS A 23 11.72 7.83 -7.10
N GLN A 24 10.68 7.01 -7.02
CA GLN A 24 10.58 5.76 -7.80
C GLN A 24 10.58 6.04 -9.30
N TYR A 25 9.92 7.10 -9.72
CA TYR A 25 9.76 7.48 -11.12
C TYR A 25 10.56 8.72 -11.52
N GLU A 26 11.52 9.15 -10.71
CA GLU A 26 12.37 10.33 -10.99
C GLU A 26 12.94 10.32 -12.41
N LYS A 27 13.43 9.16 -12.87
CA LYS A 27 13.98 9.00 -14.23
C LYS A 27 13.02 9.45 -15.34
N TYR A 28 11.71 9.33 -15.09
CA TYR A 28 10.66 9.68 -16.05
C TYR A 28 10.10 11.09 -15.79
N LEU A 29 10.01 11.48 -14.53
CA LEU A 29 9.43 12.75 -14.10
C LEU A 29 10.41 13.93 -14.26
N LYS A 30 11.71 13.65 -14.25
CA LYS A 30 12.74 14.68 -14.33
C LYS A 30 12.75 15.38 -15.67
N GLU A 31 12.82 16.72 -15.63
CA GLU A 31 13.06 17.55 -16.80
C GLU A 31 14.39 17.18 -17.47
N LYS A 32 14.41 17.19 -18.79
CA LYS A 32 15.61 16.98 -19.59
C LYS A 32 16.01 18.29 -20.26
N THR A 33 17.19 18.78 -19.94
CA THR A 33 17.76 19.91 -20.67
C THR A 33 18.46 19.37 -21.91
N VAL A 34 18.00 19.76 -23.08
CA VAL A 34 18.68 19.45 -24.34
C VAL A 34 19.41 20.69 -24.81
N GLU A 35 20.73 20.63 -24.77
CA GLU A 35 21.57 21.67 -25.36
C GLU A 35 21.72 21.37 -26.85
N ARG A 36 21.11 22.19 -27.69
CA ARG A 36 21.37 22.19 -29.12
C ARG A 36 22.51 23.17 -29.41
N LYS A 37 23.68 22.63 -29.72
CA LYS A 37 24.74 23.45 -30.33
C LYS A 37 24.33 23.72 -31.76
N ASN A 38 24.05 24.96 -32.10
CA ASN A 38 23.83 25.33 -33.50
C ASN A 38 25.07 24.99 -34.32
N PRO A 39 24.96 24.21 -35.40
CA PRO A 39 26.09 23.99 -36.31
C PRO A 39 26.43 25.34 -36.97
N TYR A 40 27.71 25.71 -36.93
CA TYR A 40 28.21 26.86 -37.66
C TYR A 40 27.86 26.71 -39.13
N THR A 41 27.07 27.63 -39.65
CA THR A 41 26.85 27.68 -41.11
C THR A 41 28.07 28.33 -41.75
N ARG A 42 28.79 27.57 -42.51
CA ARG A 42 29.92 28.01 -43.30
C ARG A 42 29.37 28.52 -44.62
N ASN A 43 29.24 29.82 -44.78
CA ASN A 43 28.96 30.42 -46.10
C ASN A 43 30.23 31.11 -46.57
N ARG A 44 30.79 30.66 -47.71
CA ARG A 44 31.99 31.21 -48.38
C ARG A 44 33.26 31.35 -47.49
N GLY A 45 33.49 30.41 -46.59
CA GLY A 45 34.74 30.41 -45.79
C GLY A 45 34.73 31.40 -44.63
N ILE A 46 33.70 32.21 -44.42
CA ILE A 46 33.58 33.16 -43.32
C ILE A 46 32.79 32.47 -42.21
N ARG A 47 33.39 32.37 -40.99
CA ARG A 47 32.65 32.02 -39.79
C ARG A 47 31.76 33.21 -39.41
N ILE A 48 30.48 33.07 -39.60
CA ILE A 48 29.50 33.99 -39.03
C ILE A 48 29.36 33.61 -37.57
N PRO A 49 29.73 34.45 -36.59
CA PRO A 49 29.40 34.21 -35.19
C PRO A 49 27.87 34.38 -35.08
N THR A 50 27.12 33.33 -35.29
CA THR A 50 25.78 33.28 -34.78
C THR A 50 25.90 33.34 -33.27
N SER A 51 25.14 34.29 -32.69
CA SER A 51 25.03 34.48 -31.25
C SER A 51 25.15 33.19 -30.49
N LYS A 52 25.87 33.20 -29.37
CA LYS A 52 26.01 32.09 -28.43
C LYS A 52 24.66 31.76 -27.73
N ASP A 53 23.60 31.76 -28.47
CA ASP A 53 22.32 31.29 -27.96
C ASP A 53 22.34 29.78 -28.01
N GLU A 54 22.97 29.20 -26.99
CA GLU A 54 22.67 27.82 -26.56
C GLU A 54 21.18 27.81 -26.29
N ILE A 55 20.39 27.32 -27.25
CA ILE A 55 18.97 27.12 -27.03
C ILE A 55 18.86 25.96 -26.05
N ARG A 56 18.78 26.28 -24.78
CA ARG A 56 18.44 25.33 -23.72
C ARG A 56 16.94 25.09 -23.81
N THR A 57 16.53 24.03 -24.43
CA THR A 57 15.14 23.59 -24.42
C THR A 57 14.95 22.66 -23.24
N ASN A 58 14.23 23.13 -22.23
CA ASN A 58 13.78 22.27 -21.14
C ASN A 58 12.59 21.45 -21.64
N LEU A 59 12.80 20.14 -21.77
CA LEU A 59 11.72 19.21 -22.05
C LEU A 59 11.14 18.76 -20.71
N ASN A 60 9.85 18.97 -20.53
CA ASN A 60 9.13 18.47 -19.36
C ASN A 60 9.30 16.95 -19.24
N GLY A 61 9.31 16.46 -18.02
CA GLY A 61 9.25 15.04 -17.73
C GLY A 61 7.96 14.40 -18.24
N ARG A 62 7.89 13.08 -18.14
CA ARG A 62 6.69 12.31 -18.50
C ARG A 62 5.66 12.39 -17.39
N ASN A 63 4.40 12.19 -17.72
CA ASN A 63 3.33 12.04 -16.74
C ASN A 63 3.30 10.62 -16.18
N VAL A 64 2.95 10.50 -14.91
CA VAL A 64 2.65 9.22 -14.24
C VAL A 64 1.17 9.21 -13.91
N TYR A 65 0.46 8.20 -14.42
CA TYR A 65 -0.94 7.95 -14.12
C TYR A 65 -1.05 6.89 -13.04
N MET A 66 -1.76 7.20 -11.98
CA MET A 66 -1.99 6.29 -10.86
C MET A 66 -3.40 5.71 -10.90
N THR A 67 -3.60 4.60 -10.21
CA THR A 67 -4.91 3.97 -10.04
C THR A 67 -5.73 4.60 -8.90
N ILE A 68 -5.19 5.62 -8.25
CA ILE A 68 -5.84 6.30 -7.12
C ILE A 68 -7.08 7.05 -7.62
N ASP A 69 -8.19 6.77 -6.97
CA ASP A 69 -9.45 7.48 -7.11
C ASP A 69 -9.51 8.61 -6.08
N ASN A 70 -9.76 9.83 -6.53
CA ASN A 70 -9.71 11.01 -5.66
C ASN A 70 -10.81 11.00 -4.59
N ASP A 71 -12.01 10.54 -4.93
CA ASP A 71 -13.14 10.53 -4.01
C ASP A 71 -12.95 9.47 -2.93
N LEU A 72 -12.55 8.25 -3.32
CA LEU A 72 -12.21 7.19 -2.38
C LEU A 72 -11.01 7.57 -1.51
N GLN A 73 -10.02 8.24 -2.08
CA GLN A 73 -8.86 8.72 -1.35
C GLN A 73 -9.24 9.77 -0.29
N PHE A 74 -10.15 10.69 -0.64
CA PHE A 74 -10.64 11.69 0.30
C PHE A 74 -11.41 11.03 1.46
N ILE A 75 -12.36 10.14 1.14
CA ILE A 75 -13.17 9.43 2.12
C ILE A 75 -12.28 8.60 3.05
N LEU A 76 -11.38 7.78 2.50
CA LEU A 76 -10.49 6.94 3.29
C LEU A 76 -9.61 7.77 4.22
N ASN A 77 -9.06 8.86 3.71
CA ASN A 77 -8.19 9.74 4.50
C ASN A 77 -8.93 10.37 5.68
N ASP A 78 -10.17 10.81 5.46
CA ASP A 78 -11.01 11.40 6.51
C ASP A 78 -11.39 10.36 7.58
N GLU A 79 -11.83 9.18 7.18
CA GLU A 79 -12.23 8.12 8.11
C GLU A 79 -11.04 7.57 8.93
N VAL A 80 -9.90 7.34 8.31
CA VAL A 80 -8.69 6.90 9.02
C VAL A 80 -8.21 7.98 9.98
N LYS A 81 -8.29 9.27 9.59
CA LYS A 81 -7.95 10.40 10.46
C LYS A 81 -8.87 10.49 11.68
N LYS A 82 -10.19 10.44 11.48
CA LYS A 82 -11.18 10.45 12.56
C LYS A 82 -10.93 9.30 13.53
N LYS A 83 -10.73 8.08 13.00
CA LYS A 83 -10.46 6.91 13.85
C LYS A 83 -9.15 7.04 14.61
N PHE A 84 -8.09 7.51 13.97
CA PHE A 84 -6.81 7.78 14.61
C PHE A 84 -6.92 8.80 15.75
N GLN A 85 -7.71 9.87 15.56
CA GLN A 85 -7.94 10.89 16.58
C GLN A 85 -8.78 10.38 17.75
N SER A 86 -9.80 9.55 17.48
CA SER A 86 -10.70 9.01 18.50
C SER A 86 -10.13 7.81 19.27
N SER A 87 -9.17 7.09 18.68
CA SER A 87 -8.48 5.99 19.31
C SER A 87 -7.16 6.47 19.94
N ASN A 88 -6.74 5.82 21.02
CA ASN A 88 -5.41 6.11 21.60
C ASN A 88 -4.31 5.25 20.95
N SER A 89 -4.47 4.92 19.66
CA SER A 89 -3.50 4.13 18.90
C SER A 89 -2.29 4.96 18.48
N ASP A 90 -1.13 4.32 18.42
CA ASP A 90 0.10 4.95 17.92
C ASP A 90 0.05 5.18 16.40
N GLU A 91 -0.66 4.31 15.70
CA GLU A 91 -0.76 4.33 14.23
C GLU A 91 -2.15 3.88 13.79
N ALA A 92 -2.63 4.43 12.67
CA ALA A 92 -3.80 3.98 11.96
C ALA A 92 -3.55 4.10 10.46
N TYR A 93 -3.94 3.08 9.72
CA TYR A 93 -3.82 3.08 8.27
C TYR A 93 -4.92 2.26 7.62
N GLY A 94 -5.16 2.57 6.36
CA GLY A 94 -6.16 1.89 5.54
C GLY A 94 -5.76 1.86 4.08
N ILE A 95 -6.33 0.91 3.37
CA ILE A 95 -6.16 0.72 1.93
C ILE A 95 -7.49 0.30 1.33
N ILE A 96 -7.81 0.83 0.15
CA ILE A 96 -8.92 0.38 -0.68
C ILE A 96 -8.35 -0.20 -1.95
N MET A 97 -8.74 -1.43 -2.27
CA MET A 97 -8.27 -2.16 -3.43
C MET A 97 -9.46 -2.75 -4.19
N ASP A 98 -9.41 -2.71 -5.51
CA ASP A 98 -10.33 -3.47 -6.35
C ASP A 98 -9.94 -4.95 -6.33
N PRO A 99 -10.81 -5.84 -5.81
CA PRO A 99 -10.48 -7.26 -5.65
C PRO A 99 -10.34 -8.01 -6.98
N ASN A 100 -10.92 -7.50 -8.07
CA ASN A 100 -10.87 -8.16 -9.37
C ASN A 100 -9.60 -7.83 -10.15
N THR A 101 -9.07 -6.63 -9.96
CA THR A 101 -7.90 -6.15 -10.72
C THR A 101 -6.63 -6.00 -9.89
N GLY A 102 -6.76 -6.01 -8.55
CA GLY A 102 -5.66 -5.71 -7.62
C GLY A 102 -5.24 -4.24 -7.62
N LYS A 103 -5.96 -3.34 -8.30
CA LYS A 103 -5.65 -1.92 -8.33
C LYS A 103 -5.88 -1.28 -6.96
N ILE A 104 -4.89 -0.56 -6.45
CA ILE A 104 -5.02 0.24 -5.25
C ILE A 104 -5.72 1.55 -5.62
N LEU A 105 -6.89 1.77 -5.03
CA LEU A 105 -7.75 2.93 -5.30
C LEU A 105 -7.53 4.04 -4.28
N ALA A 106 -7.19 3.70 -3.03
CA ALA A 106 -6.90 4.69 -2.00
C ALA A 106 -5.96 4.11 -0.93
N THR A 107 -5.20 4.97 -0.27
CA THR A 107 -4.33 4.60 0.86
C THR A 107 -4.17 5.77 1.81
N ALA A 108 -4.27 5.52 3.11
CA ALA A 108 -4.08 6.52 4.16
C ALA A 108 -3.30 5.94 5.33
N ALA A 109 -2.45 6.76 5.94
CA ALA A 109 -1.69 6.40 7.13
C ALA A 109 -1.49 7.61 8.04
N TYR A 110 -1.67 7.40 9.35
CA TYR A 110 -1.42 8.37 10.40
C TYR A 110 -0.57 7.74 11.50
N THR A 111 0.38 8.47 12.01
CA THR A 111 1.27 8.02 13.10
C THR A 111 1.54 9.14 14.08
N ARG A 112 1.64 8.80 15.39
CA ARG A 112 2.09 9.72 16.45
C ARG A 112 3.62 9.77 16.56
N LYS A 113 4.30 8.75 16.06
CA LYS A 113 5.76 8.63 16.15
C LYS A 113 6.43 9.32 14.96
N ARG A 114 7.46 10.15 15.24
CA ARG A 114 8.37 10.61 14.19
C ARG A 114 9.17 9.39 13.73
N ARG A 115 8.81 8.83 12.62
CA ARG A 115 9.57 7.74 11.99
C ARG A 115 10.22 8.22 10.71
N ALA A 116 11.25 7.49 10.27
CA ALA A 116 11.84 7.69 8.96
C ALA A 116 10.75 7.66 7.88
N LEU A 117 11.00 8.37 6.80
CA LEU A 117 10.10 8.42 5.65
C LEU A 117 9.82 7.02 5.14
N ARG A 118 8.60 6.54 5.38
CA ARG A 118 8.12 5.23 4.94
C ARG A 118 6.61 5.29 4.76
N ASN A 119 6.10 4.36 3.97
CA ASN A 119 4.67 4.14 3.86
C ASN A 119 4.30 2.88 4.65
N PRO A 120 3.73 3.00 5.86
CA PRO A 120 3.46 1.85 6.72
C PRO A 120 2.45 0.87 6.12
N VAL A 121 1.55 1.33 5.25
CA VAL A 121 0.56 0.49 4.57
C VAL A 121 1.22 -0.64 3.76
N PHE A 122 2.41 -0.38 3.19
CA PHE A 122 3.11 -1.32 2.31
C PHE A 122 4.41 -1.87 2.92
N GLN A 123 4.93 -1.24 3.96
CA GLN A 123 6.28 -1.54 4.45
C GLN A 123 6.30 -2.08 5.87
N ASP A 124 5.19 -1.93 6.62
CA ASP A 124 5.14 -2.41 7.99
C ASP A 124 4.57 -3.82 8.06
N GLN A 125 5.16 -4.61 8.94
CA GLN A 125 4.64 -5.91 9.32
C GLN A 125 3.67 -5.73 10.51
N PHE A 126 2.59 -6.47 10.51
CA PHE A 126 1.62 -6.50 11.60
C PHE A 126 1.10 -7.92 11.82
N GLU A 127 0.62 -8.19 13.02
CA GLU A 127 -0.04 -9.45 13.34
C GLU A 127 -1.49 -9.39 12.86
N PRO A 128 -1.88 -10.18 11.84
CA PRO A 128 -3.21 -10.10 11.25
C PRO A 128 -4.30 -10.63 12.19
N GLY A 129 -3.94 -11.50 13.14
CA GLY A 129 -4.88 -12.13 14.04
C GLY A 129 -5.98 -12.87 13.29
N SER A 130 -7.23 -12.71 13.74
CA SER A 130 -8.40 -13.39 13.14
C SER A 130 -8.72 -12.96 11.70
N THR A 131 -8.18 -11.87 11.21
CA THR A 131 -8.36 -11.47 9.80
C THR A 131 -7.63 -12.40 8.83
N PHE A 132 -6.74 -13.26 9.32
CA PHE A 132 -6.07 -14.27 8.52
C PHE A 132 -6.91 -15.55 8.31
N LYS A 133 -7.92 -15.80 9.16
CA LYS A 133 -8.76 -17.00 9.08
C LYS A 133 -9.46 -17.20 7.72
N PRO A 134 -10.04 -16.18 7.08
CA PRO A 134 -10.61 -16.32 5.73
C PRO A 134 -9.61 -16.85 4.70
N ILE A 135 -8.35 -16.46 4.79
CA ILE A 135 -7.29 -16.91 3.87
C ILE A 135 -7.03 -18.41 4.08
N ILE A 136 -6.93 -18.85 5.33
CA ILE A 136 -6.75 -20.28 5.65
C ILE A 136 -7.93 -21.11 5.15
N VAL A 137 -9.18 -20.66 5.43
CA VAL A 137 -10.38 -21.36 4.95
C VAL A 137 -10.42 -21.42 3.42
N ALA A 138 -10.14 -20.32 2.75
CA ALA A 138 -10.11 -20.29 1.30
C ALA A 138 -9.07 -21.23 0.72
N SER A 139 -7.87 -21.30 1.31
CA SER A 139 -6.83 -22.24 0.91
C SER A 139 -7.26 -23.69 1.11
N ALA A 140 -7.83 -24.03 2.27
CA ALA A 140 -8.29 -25.39 2.56
C ALA A 140 -9.46 -25.83 1.66
N LEU A 141 -10.35 -24.90 1.27
CA LEU A 141 -11.40 -25.15 0.29
C LEU A 141 -10.82 -25.39 -1.10
N ASN A 142 -9.86 -24.58 -1.51
CA ASN A 142 -9.19 -24.68 -2.82
C ASN A 142 -8.44 -25.99 -2.98
N GLU A 143 -7.76 -26.45 -1.93
CA GLU A 143 -7.06 -27.75 -1.88
C GLU A 143 -8.02 -28.94 -1.71
N GLY A 144 -9.31 -28.69 -1.56
CA GLY A 144 -10.31 -29.75 -1.38
C GLY A 144 -10.24 -30.48 -0.01
N LEU A 145 -9.47 -29.94 0.94
CA LEU A 145 -9.32 -30.52 2.28
C LEU A 145 -10.60 -30.42 3.11
N ILE A 146 -11.36 -29.37 2.87
CA ILE A 146 -12.65 -29.13 3.53
C ILE A 146 -13.69 -28.72 2.51
N LYS A 147 -14.97 -28.82 2.91
CA LYS A 147 -16.12 -28.28 2.18
C LYS A 147 -16.86 -27.27 3.06
N ARG A 148 -17.74 -26.45 2.49
CA ARG A 148 -18.54 -25.47 3.22
C ARG A 148 -19.29 -26.08 4.42
N ASN A 149 -19.76 -27.32 4.28
CA ASN A 149 -20.53 -28.06 5.28
C ASN A 149 -19.68 -29.09 6.04
N THR A 150 -18.36 -29.10 5.92
CA THR A 150 -17.48 -29.94 6.74
C THR A 150 -17.68 -29.58 8.21
N LYS A 151 -17.88 -30.60 9.04
CA LYS A 151 -18.19 -30.45 10.46
C LYS A 151 -16.92 -30.56 11.29
N PHE A 152 -16.80 -29.68 12.27
CA PHE A 152 -15.74 -29.64 13.26
C PHE A 152 -16.35 -29.74 14.66
N ASP A 153 -15.85 -30.64 15.49
CA ASP A 153 -16.25 -30.69 16.87
C ASP A 153 -15.34 -29.79 17.71
N VAL A 154 -15.89 -28.68 18.17
CA VAL A 154 -15.19 -27.71 19.02
C VAL A 154 -15.42 -27.97 20.51
N MET A 155 -16.00 -29.13 20.83
CA MET A 155 -16.22 -29.61 22.19
C MET A 155 -16.97 -28.60 23.06
N ASP A 156 -16.44 -28.31 24.25
CA ASP A 156 -16.96 -27.31 25.20
C ASP A 156 -16.36 -25.90 24.99
N GLY A 157 -15.69 -25.68 23.87
CA GLY A 157 -14.96 -24.42 23.59
C GLY A 157 -13.58 -24.37 24.26
N THR A 158 -13.02 -25.53 24.61
CA THR A 158 -11.70 -25.62 25.25
C THR A 158 -10.91 -26.78 24.63
N ILE A 159 -9.67 -26.53 24.27
CA ILE A 159 -8.73 -27.58 23.88
C ILE A 159 -7.48 -27.50 24.74
N ARG A 160 -6.98 -28.65 25.11
CA ARG A 160 -5.71 -28.79 25.84
C ARG A 160 -4.67 -29.42 24.91
N LYS A 161 -3.65 -28.65 24.59
CA LYS A 161 -2.57 -29.10 23.73
C LYS A 161 -1.23 -28.88 24.46
N TYR A 162 -0.49 -29.94 24.64
CA TYR A 162 0.70 -29.93 25.51
C TYR A 162 0.33 -29.41 26.91
N ASN A 163 1.07 -28.45 27.45
CA ASN A 163 0.81 -27.84 28.76
C ASN A 163 -0.05 -26.56 28.69
N HIS A 164 -0.61 -26.25 27.51
CA HIS A 164 -1.42 -25.05 27.32
C HIS A 164 -2.90 -25.40 27.17
N THR A 165 -3.74 -24.62 27.82
CA THR A 165 -5.20 -24.66 27.65
C THR A 165 -5.63 -23.47 26.81
N ILE A 166 -6.20 -23.74 25.65
CA ILE A 166 -6.72 -22.76 24.72
C ILE A 166 -8.23 -22.74 24.87
N LYS A 167 -8.81 -21.57 25.11
CA LYS A 167 -10.25 -21.38 25.29
C LYS A 167 -10.79 -20.43 24.26
N GLU A 168 -11.99 -20.73 23.76
CA GLU A 168 -12.72 -19.79 22.93
C GLU A 168 -13.07 -18.51 23.69
N SER A 169 -13.02 -17.39 23.00
CA SER A 169 -13.40 -16.08 23.55
C SER A 169 -14.91 -15.98 23.80
N SER A 170 -15.71 -16.68 23.00
CA SER A 170 -17.17 -16.74 23.15
C SER A 170 -17.61 -18.04 23.81
N ARG A 171 -18.31 -17.92 24.94
CA ARG A 171 -18.91 -19.08 25.65
C ARG A 171 -20.03 -19.77 24.89
N SER A 172 -20.56 -19.17 23.83
CA SER A 172 -21.65 -19.73 22.98
C SER A 172 -21.14 -20.69 21.91
N THR A 173 -19.83 -20.74 21.68
CA THR A 173 -19.22 -21.57 20.63
C THR A 173 -18.89 -22.94 21.18
N LYS A 174 -19.78 -23.91 21.00
CA LYS A 174 -19.65 -25.29 21.50
C LYS A 174 -20.26 -26.28 20.54
N GLY A 175 -19.82 -27.55 20.64
CA GLY A 175 -20.38 -28.68 19.90
C GLY A 175 -19.87 -28.74 18.45
N ILE A 176 -20.74 -29.23 17.55
CA ILE A 176 -20.38 -29.49 16.16
C ILE A 176 -20.78 -28.28 15.32
N LEU A 177 -19.80 -27.69 14.66
CA LEU A 177 -19.97 -26.51 13.77
C LEU A 177 -19.51 -26.84 12.36
N THR A 178 -20.20 -26.26 11.36
CA THR A 178 -19.77 -26.32 9.97
C THR A 178 -18.65 -25.32 9.69
N THR A 179 -17.92 -25.49 8.58
CA THR A 179 -16.91 -24.54 8.12
C THR A 179 -17.43 -23.11 8.08
N GLU A 180 -18.69 -22.95 7.59
CA GLU A 180 -19.34 -21.63 7.52
C GLU A 180 -19.56 -21.04 8.91
N GLU A 181 -20.06 -21.84 9.86
CA GLU A 181 -20.29 -21.40 11.24
C GLU A 181 -18.98 -21.12 11.97
N VAL A 182 -17.94 -21.91 11.74
CA VAL A 182 -16.59 -21.69 12.26
C VAL A 182 -16.05 -20.33 11.82
N LEU A 183 -16.20 -20.00 10.54
CA LEU A 183 -15.74 -18.71 10.02
C LEU A 183 -16.61 -17.55 10.50
N LYS A 184 -17.93 -17.71 10.46
CA LYS A 184 -18.89 -16.70 10.93
C LYS A 184 -18.70 -16.34 12.40
N ASN A 185 -18.49 -17.34 13.24
CA ASN A 185 -18.32 -17.17 14.69
C ASN A 185 -16.86 -16.90 15.09
N GLN A 186 -15.95 -16.80 14.14
CA GLN A 186 -14.51 -16.55 14.37
C GLN A 186 -13.87 -17.58 15.31
N VAL A 187 -14.32 -18.84 15.24
CA VAL A 187 -13.86 -19.93 16.12
C VAL A 187 -12.34 -20.08 16.03
N MET A 188 -11.69 -20.19 17.17
CA MET A 188 -10.23 -20.28 17.24
C MET A 188 -9.74 -21.73 17.28
N LEU A 189 -10.48 -22.63 17.95
CA LEU A 189 -10.04 -24.00 18.22
C LEU A 189 -9.85 -24.88 16.97
N VAL A 190 -10.49 -24.55 15.86
CA VAL A 190 -10.38 -25.32 14.61
C VAL A 190 -9.02 -25.13 13.92
N TRP A 191 -8.22 -24.16 14.36
CA TRP A 191 -6.94 -23.81 13.74
C TRP A 191 -5.72 -24.46 14.42
N TYR A 192 -5.95 -25.27 15.46
CA TYR A 192 -4.95 -25.99 16.24
C TYR A 192 -5.04 -27.51 16.05
#